data_056818a8dacb084303b80e4282657897
#
_entry.id   056818a8dacb084303b80e4282657897
#
_cell.length_a   1.000
_cell.length_b   1.000
_cell.length_c   1.000
_cell.angle_alpha   90.00
_cell.angle_beta   90.00
_cell.angle_gamma   90.00
#
_symmetry.space_group_name_H-M   'P 1'
#
loop_
_entity.id
_entity.type
_entity.pdbx_description
1 polymer ?
#
loop_
_entity_poly.entity_id
_entity_poly.type
_entity_poly.pdbx_seq_one_letter_code
_entity_poly.pdbx_strand_id
1 'polypeptide(L)'
;MVLHAAPTMGRDHKKKRGGPGPAPTISPPAFADSILIGDCIEQMNSLPEASIDMVFADPPYNLQLEGELHRPNNSKVDAVNDDWDQFESFAAYDQFSRDWLVAARRVLKPDGTLWVIGSYHNIFRVGTALQDLGYWMLNDVIWRKNNPM
;
A
#
# COMPACT_ATOMS: atom_id res chain seq x y z
N MET A 1 -0.72 -4.10 -8.19
CA MET A 1 -1.34 -2.87 -8.75
C MET A 1 -0.42 -1.70 -8.47
N VAL A 2 -0.01 -0.95 -9.48
CA VAL A 2 0.86 0.25 -9.33
C VAL A 2 -0.01 1.48 -9.37
N LEU A 3 0.18 2.40 -8.44
CA LEU A 3 -0.65 3.58 -8.25
C LEU A 3 0.19 4.84 -8.16
N HIS A 4 -0.29 5.92 -8.74
CA HIS A 4 0.34 7.22 -8.66
C HIS A 4 -0.62 8.23 -8.04
N ALA A 5 -0.13 9.12 -7.18
CA ALA A 5 -0.94 10.22 -6.69
C ALA A 5 -1.23 11.19 -7.85
N ALA A 6 -2.51 11.53 -8.08
CA ALA A 6 -2.89 12.43 -9.16
C ALA A 6 -2.24 13.81 -8.96
N PRO A 7 -1.58 14.39 -9.99
CA PRO A 7 -1.03 15.74 -9.89
C PRO A 7 -2.16 16.77 -9.84
N THR A 8 -2.08 17.71 -8.91
CA THR A 8 -2.88 18.93 -8.94
C THR A 8 -2.48 19.72 -10.19
N MET A 9 -3.43 19.98 -11.09
CA MET A 9 -3.20 20.81 -12.27
C MET A 9 -2.88 22.25 -11.85
N GLY A 10 -1.59 22.56 -11.72
CA GLY A 10 -1.06 23.92 -11.70
C GLY A 10 -0.41 24.21 -13.04
N ARG A 11 -0.95 25.19 -13.78
CA ARG A 11 -0.29 25.73 -14.98
C ARG A 11 0.93 26.53 -14.54
N ASP A 12 2.12 26.13 -14.96
CA ASP A 12 3.28 26.95 -14.73
C ASP A 12 4.09 27.27 -15.98
N HIS A 13 4.47 28.56 -16.00
CA HIS A 13 5.17 29.24 -17.05
C HIS A 13 6.64 28.78 -17.18
N LYS A 14 7.13 28.78 -18.43
CA LYS A 14 8.52 28.54 -18.83
C LYS A 14 9.52 29.40 -18.01
N LYS A 15 10.37 28.74 -17.24
CA LYS A 15 11.56 29.36 -16.63
C LYS A 15 12.84 28.84 -17.28
N LYS A 16 13.76 29.76 -17.52
CA LYS A 16 15.05 29.57 -18.23
C LYS A 16 15.92 28.51 -17.53
N ARG A 17 16.56 27.66 -18.33
CA ARG A 17 17.52 26.64 -17.88
C ARG A 17 18.83 27.30 -17.45
N GLY A 18 19.10 27.32 -16.15
CA GLY A 18 20.45 27.41 -15.60
C GLY A 18 21.04 26.00 -15.53
N GLY A 19 22.34 25.83 -15.78
CA GLY A 19 23.01 24.53 -15.72
C GLY A 19 22.92 23.88 -14.31
N PRO A 20 23.08 22.55 -14.20
CA PRO A 20 22.96 21.87 -12.92
C PRO A 20 24.11 22.27 -11.99
N GLY A 21 23.77 22.92 -10.89
CA GLY A 21 24.66 23.03 -9.74
C GLY A 21 24.90 21.65 -9.09
N PRO A 22 25.93 21.50 -8.24
CA PRO A 22 26.16 20.25 -7.53
C PRO A 22 24.89 19.87 -6.78
N ALA A 23 24.48 18.61 -6.92
CA ALA A 23 23.32 18.08 -6.22
C ALA A 23 23.48 18.28 -4.71
N PRO A 24 22.48 18.79 -4.00
CA PRO A 24 22.55 18.90 -2.57
C PRO A 24 22.76 17.51 -1.95
N THR A 25 23.75 17.40 -1.10
CA THR A 25 23.95 16.17 -0.28
C THR A 25 22.83 16.13 0.74
N ILE A 26 21.74 15.44 0.42
CA ILE A 26 20.63 15.23 1.34
C ILE A 26 21.04 14.12 2.29
N SER A 27 21.23 14.41 3.56
CA SER A 27 21.36 13.39 4.60
C SER A 27 20.08 12.56 4.62
N PRO A 28 20.18 11.21 4.71
CA PRO A 28 18.99 10.37 4.82
C PRO A 28 18.15 10.81 6.03
N PRO A 29 16.83 10.73 5.96
CA PRO A 29 15.96 11.06 7.09
C PRO A 29 16.24 10.11 8.26
N ALA A 30 15.96 10.56 9.49
CA ALA A 30 16.25 9.82 10.72
C ALA A 30 15.55 8.43 10.80
N PHE A 31 14.53 8.19 9.99
CA PHE A 31 13.81 6.91 9.88
C PHE A 31 14.32 6.02 8.74
N ALA A 32 15.31 6.48 7.95
CA ALA A 32 15.89 5.64 6.88
C ALA A 32 16.57 4.41 7.48
N ASP A 33 16.47 3.29 6.78
CA ASP A 33 17.06 2.00 7.18
C ASP A 33 16.57 1.49 8.55
N SER A 34 15.33 1.85 8.93
CA SER A 34 14.72 1.49 10.22
C SER A 34 13.59 0.49 10.05
N ILE A 35 13.38 -0.35 11.07
CA ILE A 35 12.19 -1.20 11.20
C ILE A 35 11.28 -0.57 12.26
N LEU A 36 10.09 -0.15 11.86
CA LEU A 36 9.08 0.39 12.77
C LEU A 36 8.11 -0.73 13.14
N ILE A 37 8.01 -1.03 14.43
CA ILE A 37 7.14 -2.09 14.96
C ILE A 37 5.90 -1.44 15.57
N GLY A 38 4.71 -1.97 15.24
CA GLY A 38 3.44 -1.50 15.77
C GLY A 38 2.34 -1.39 14.71
N ASP A 39 1.27 -0.69 15.05
CA ASP A 39 0.18 -0.41 14.13
C ASP A 39 0.68 0.41 12.94
N CYS A 40 0.41 -0.07 11.72
CA CYS A 40 0.95 0.54 10.50
C CYS A 40 0.42 1.97 10.26
N ILE A 41 -0.82 2.26 10.67
CA ILE A 41 -1.43 3.57 10.51
C ILE A 41 -0.77 4.56 11.47
N GLU A 42 -0.56 4.17 12.73
CA GLU A 42 0.15 4.98 13.73
C GLU A 42 1.59 5.24 13.28
N GLN A 43 2.30 4.20 12.84
CA GLN A 43 3.69 4.33 12.36
C GLN A 43 3.77 5.25 11.14
N MET A 44 2.94 5.06 10.13
CA MET A 44 2.92 5.99 8.99
C MET A 44 2.58 7.41 9.41
N ASN A 45 1.63 7.61 10.33
CA ASN A 45 1.26 8.94 10.83
C ASN A 45 2.38 9.63 11.62
N SER A 46 3.33 8.88 12.16
CA SER A 46 4.53 9.44 12.82
C SER A 46 5.60 9.94 11.84
N LEU A 47 5.56 9.48 10.59
CA LEU A 47 6.52 9.91 9.56
C LEU A 47 6.17 11.29 9.01
N PRO A 48 7.17 12.05 8.51
CA PRO A 48 6.92 13.33 7.85
C PRO A 48 6.03 13.17 6.61
N GLU A 49 5.22 14.17 6.34
CA GLU A 49 4.43 14.25 5.11
C GLU A 49 5.35 14.31 3.88
N ALA A 50 4.91 13.71 2.76
CA ALA A 50 5.62 13.72 1.49
C ALA A 50 7.11 13.34 1.59
N SER A 51 7.43 12.34 2.41
CA SER A 51 8.81 11.90 2.69
C SER A 51 9.19 10.58 2.02
N ILE A 52 8.21 9.81 1.54
CA ILE A 52 8.39 8.45 1.02
C ILE A 52 8.21 8.43 -0.50
N ASP A 53 9.16 7.81 -1.19
CA ASP A 53 9.13 7.68 -2.65
C ASP A 53 8.23 6.52 -3.11
N MET A 54 8.19 5.43 -2.32
CA MET A 54 7.40 4.25 -2.67
C MET A 54 6.86 3.57 -1.40
N VAL A 55 5.60 3.19 -1.43
CA VAL A 55 4.99 2.27 -0.48
C VAL A 55 4.71 0.95 -1.19
N PHE A 56 5.20 -0.16 -0.61
CA PHE A 56 4.88 -1.51 -1.03
C PHE A 56 4.13 -2.19 0.11
N ALA A 57 2.83 -2.40 -0.04
CA ALA A 57 1.94 -2.86 1.01
C ALA A 57 1.44 -4.28 0.75
N ASP A 58 1.52 -5.11 1.80
CA ASP A 58 0.88 -6.43 1.87
C ASP A 58 -0.12 -6.41 3.04
N PRO A 59 -1.30 -5.80 2.86
CA PRO A 59 -2.29 -5.63 3.93
C PRO A 59 -2.99 -6.95 4.26
N PRO A 60 -3.68 -7.05 5.40
CA PRO A 60 -4.59 -8.15 5.70
C PRO A 60 -5.54 -8.44 4.54
N TYR A 61 -5.80 -9.71 4.26
CA TYR A 61 -6.66 -10.13 3.15
C TYR A 61 -8.11 -10.36 3.56
N ASN A 62 -8.38 -10.33 4.88
CA ASN A 62 -9.68 -10.66 5.44
C ASN A 62 -10.17 -12.04 4.94
N LEU A 63 -9.30 -13.03 5.07
CA LEU A 63 -9.57 -14.40 4.64
C LEU A 63 -10.58 -15.04 5.61
N GLN A 64 -11.86 -14.79 5.39
CA GLN A 64 -12.95 -15.42 6.12
C GLN A 64 -13.16 -16.84 5.59
N LEU A 65 -12.22 -17.72 5.89
CA LEU A 65 -12.32 -19.13 5.49
C LEU A 65 -12.99 -19.93 6.61
N GLU A 66 -14.22 -20.32 6.37
CA GLU A 66 -14.85 -21.35 7.18
C GLU A 66 -14.22 -22.70 6.83
N GLY A 67 -13.37 -23.23 7.72
CA GLY A 67 -12.79 -24.56 7.58
C GLY A 67 -11.26 -24.61 7.49
N GLU A 68 -10.74 -25.82 7.47
CA GLU A 68 -9.31 -26.07 7.38
C GLU A 68 -8.85 -26.04 5.92
N LEU A 69 -7.88 -25.18 5.60
CA LEU A 69 -7.19 -25.22 4.31
C LEU A 69 -6.11 -26.31 4.33
N HIS A 70 -6.18 -27.19 3.35
CA HIS A 70 -5.17 -28.20 3.14
C HIS A 70 -4.40 -27.96 1.84
N ARG A 71 -3.09 -28.20 1.88
CA ARG A 71 -2.27 -28.25 0.67
C ARG A 71 -2.59 -29.52 -0.14
N PRO A 72 -2.22 -29.59 -1.42
CA PRO A 72 -2.43 -30.81 -2.24
C PRO A 72 -1.82 -32.09 -1.65
N ASN A 73 -0.82 -31.95 -0.77
CA ASN A 73 -0.19 -33.04 -0.04
C ASN A 73 -0.90 -33.38 1.29
N ASN A 74 -2.11 -32.85 1.49
CA ASN A 74 -2.95 -33.02 2.68
C ASN A 74 -2.37 -32.42 3.98
N SER A 75 -1.32 -31.63 3.93
CA SER A 75 -0.82 -30.88 5.09
C SER A 75 -1.69 -29.65 5.34
N LYS A 76 -2.02 -29.39 6.62
CA LYS A 76 -2.79 -28.22 7.05
C LYS A 76 -2.00 -26.94 6.78
N VAL A 77 -2.67 -25.90 6.29
CA VAL A 77 -2.11 -24.54 6.18
C VAL A 77 -2.40 -23.82 7.49
N ASP A 78 -1.36 -23.46 8.22
CA ASP A 78 -1.46 -22.85 9.55
C ASP A 78 -1.62 -21.32 9.51
N ALA A 79 -1.82 -20.75 8.33
CA ALA A 79 -1.74 -19.29 8.13
C ALA A 79 -3.11 -18.58 8.05
N VAL A 80 -4.20 -19.20 8.51
CA VAL A 80 -5.56 -18.75 8.14
C VAL A 80 -6.38 -18.23 9.34
N ASN A 81 -5.86 -18.30 10.56
CA ASN A 81 -6.60 -17.97 11.76
C ASN A 81 -5.95 -16.91 12.64
N ASP A 82 -5.10 -16.07 12.05
CA ASP A 82 -4.46 -14.98 12.80
C ASP A 82 -5.47 -13.85 13.05
N ASP A 83 -5.63 -13.43 14.29
CA ASP A 83 -6.57 -12.39 14.72
C ASP A 83 -6.42 -11.08 13.94
N TRP A 84 -5.21 -10.77 13.47
CA TRP A 84 -4.92 -9.56 12.71
C TRP A 84 -5.48 -9.57 11.27
N ASP A 85 -5.84 -10.75 10.71
CA ASP A 85 -6.45 -10.89 9.37
C ASP A 85 -7.97 -11.15 9.47
N GLN A 86 -8.57 -11.00 10.65
CA GLN A 86 -9.99 -11.19 10.87
C GLN A 86 -10.68 -9.86 11.18
N PHE A 87 -11.69 -9.53 10.41
CA PHE A 87 -12.52 -8.35 10.62
C PHE A 87 -13.96 -8.76 10.92
N GLU A 88 -14.59 -8.05 11.86
CA GLU A 88 -15.99 -8.32 12.26
C GLU A 88 -16.98 -8.21 11.11
N SER A 89 -16.66 -7.41 10.09
CA SER A 89 -17.51 -7.18 8.93
C SER A 89 -16.70 -6.64 7.74
N PHE A 90 -17.29 -6.73 6.56
CA PHE A 90 -16.72 -6.04 5.39
C PHE A 90 -16.66 -4.52 5.57
N ALA A 91 -17.58 -3.93 6.33
CA ALA A 91 -17.55 -2.49 6.61
C ALA A 91 -16.33 -2.12 7.48
N ALA A 92 -16.00 -2.94 8.48
CA ALA A 92 -14.80 -2.75 9.29
C ALA A 92 -13.52 -2.90 8.45
N TYR A 93 -13.47 -3.88 7.57
CA TYR A 93 -12.37 -4.07 6.64
C TYR A 93 -12.20 -2.89 5.65
N ASP A 94 -13.32 -2.40 5.12
CA ASP A 94 -13.31 -1.24 4.20
C ASP A 94 -12.83 0.02 4.93
N GLN A 95 -13.23 0.22 6.19
CA GLN A 95 -12.75 1.34 7.01
C GLN A 95 -11.26 1.24 7.26
N PHE A 96 -10.77 0.09 7.72
CA PHE A 96 -9.34 -0.16 7.89
C PHE A 96 -8.56 0.10 6.60
N SER A 97 -9.09 -0.39 5.47
CA SER A 97 -8.46 -0.18 4.16
C SER A 97 -8.36 1.30 3.80
N ARG A 98 -9.40 2.07 4.06
CA ARG A 98 -9.38 3.54 3.85
C ARG A 98 -8.36 4.22 4.75
N ASP A 99 -8.30 3.85 6.02
CA ASP A 99 -7.46 4.52 7.00
C ASP A 99 -5.98 4.35 6.69
N TRP A 100 -5.52 3.12 6.39
CA TRP A 100 -4.12 2.93 6.03
C TRP A 100 -3.78 3.53 4.65
N LEU A 101 -4.71 3.54 3.70
CA LEU A 101 -4.50 4.17 2.40
C LEU A 101 -4.39 5.70 2.52
N VAL A 102 -5.18 6.32 3.40
CA VAL A 102 -5.06 7.76 3.71
C VAL A 102 -3.70 8.07 4.34
N ALA A 103 -3.25 7.26 5.30
CA ALA A 103 -1.94 7.42 5.93
C ALA A 103 -0.79 7.23 4.92
N ALA A 104 -0.89 6.21 4.05
CA ALA A 104 0.07 5.99 2.98
C ALA A 104 0.14 7.17 2.00
N ARG A 105 -1.02 7.74 1.62
CA ARG A 105 -1.08 8.90 0.73
C ARG A 105 -0.41 10.12 1.33
N ARG A 106 -0.57 10.35 2.64
CA ARG A 106 0.04 11.48 3.35
C ARG A 106 1.56 11.44 3.31
N VAL A 107 2.14 10.24 3.50
CA VAL A 107 3.60 10.09 3.54
C VAL A 107 4.23 10.02 2.16
N LEU A 108 3.49 9.62 1.13
CA LEU A 108 3.98 9.57 -0.24
C LEU A 108 4.24 10.96 -0.79
N LYS A 109 5.38 11.11 -1.48
CA LYS A 109 5.68 12.29 -2.28
C LYS A 109 4.66 12.47 -3.41
N PRO A 110 4.52 13.68 -4.00
CA PRO A 110 3.58 13.93 -5.11
C PRO A 110 3.81 13.03 -6.34
N ASP A 111 5.05 12.60 -6.55
CA ASP A 111 5.48 11.66 -7.62
C ASP A 111 5.75 10.25 -7.10
N GLY A 112 5.43 9.99 -5.84
CA GLY A 112 5.59 8.69 -5.19
C GLY A 112 4.60 7.65 -5.71
N THR A 113 4.95 6.37 -5.54
CA THR A 113 4.17 5.24 -6.02
C THR A 113 3.69 4.34 -4.88
N LEU A 114 2.51 3.76 -5.04
CA LEU A 114 1.95 2.76 -4.15
C LEU A 114 1.78 1.44 -4.89
N TRP A 115 2.31 0.37 -4.30
CA TRP A 115 2.09 -1.01 -4.72
C TRP A 115 1.30 -1.73 -3.64
N VAL A 116 0.23 -2.41 -4.03
CA VAL A 116 -0.60 -3.17 -3.08
C VAL A 116 -0.69 -4.62 -3.54
N ILE A 117 -0.29 -5.53 -2.66
CA ILE A 117 -0.55 -6.96 -2.83
C ILE A 117 -1.97 -7.25 -2.37
N GLY A 118 -2.64 -8.13 -3.07
CA GLY A 118 -3.97 -8.60 -2.71
C GLY A 118 -4.28 -9.93 -3.35
N SER A 119 -5.30 -10.56 -2.86
CA SER A 119 -5.91 -11.76 -3.46
C SER A 119 -7.29 -11.41 -4.04
N TYR A 120 -7.90 -12.37 -4.71
CA TYR A 120 -9.28 -12.22 -5.21
C TYR A 120 -10.32 -11.99 -4.09
N HIS A 121 -9.97 -12.25 -2.83
CA HIS A 121 -10.85 -12.01 -1.68
C HIS A 121 -11.01 -10.53 -1.34
N ASN A 122 -9.94 -9.74 -1.49
CA ASN A 122 -9.89 -8.37 -1.01
C ASN A 122 -9.60 -7.31 -2.08
N ILE A 123 -8.95 -7.69 -3.18
CA ILE A 123 -8.38 -6.71 -4.12
C ILE A 123 -9.43 -5.76 -4.72
N PHE A 124 -10.65 -6.22 -4.95
CA PHE A 124 -11.72 -5.38 -5.49
C PHE A 124 -12.20 -4.33 -4.49
N ARG A 125 -12.24 -4.66 -3.18
CA ARG A 125 -12.59 -3.71 -2.12
C ARG A 125 -11.50 -2.66 -1.93
N VAL A 126 -10.26 -3.10 -1.86
CA VAL A 126 -9.09 -2.21 -1.79
C VAL A 126 -9.04 -1.33 -3.04
N GLY A 127 -9.30 -1.89 -4.23
CA GLY A 127 -9.38 -1.14 -5.49
C GLY A 127 -10.44 -0.04 -5.46
N THR A 128 -11.61 -0.32 -4.90
CA THR A 128 -12.67 0.70 -4.73
C THR A 128 -12.21 1.80 -3.78
N ALA A 129 -11.64 1.45 -2.62
CA ALA A 129 -11.13 2.44 -1.67
C ALA A 129 -10.03 3.33 -2.29
N LEU A 130 -9.15 2.75 -3.09
CA LEU A 130 -8.13 3.49 -3.83
C LEU A 130 -8.73 4.52 -4.80
N GLN A 131 -9.74 4.13 -5.59
CA GLN A 131 -10.42 5.03 -6.52
C GLN A 131 -11.18 6.14 -5.78
N ASP A 132 -11.90 5.81 -4.71
CA ASP A 132 -12.62 6.79 -3.89
C ASP A 132 -11.68 7.82 -3.26
N LEU A 133 -10.48 7.41 -2.88
CA LEU A 133 -9.43 8.27 -2.34
C LEU A 133 -8.68 9.06 -3.43
N GLY A 134 -9.02 8.87 -4.69
CA GLY A 134 -8.44 9.59 -5.82
C GLY A 134 -7.03 9.14 -6.18
N TYR A 135 -6.68 7.89 -5.93
CA TYR A 135 -5.48 7.31 -6.51
C TYR A 135 -5.69 7.02 -7.99
N TRP A 136 -4.66 7.23 -8.78
CA TRP A 136 -4.66 6.86 -10.19
C TRP A 136 -4.06 5.46 -10.34
N MET A 137 -4.88 4.50 -10.75
CA MET A 137 -4.43 3.14 -11.03
C MET A 137 -3.71 3.10 -12.38
N LEU A 138 -2.42 2.77 -12.36
CA LEU A 138 -1.59 2.70 -13.57
C LEU A 138 -1.64 1.31 -14.19
N ASN A 139 -1.48 0.27 -13.37
CA ASN A 139 -1.41 -1.11 -13.85
C ASN A 139 -1.94 -2.08 -12.79
N ASP A 140 -2.35 -3.24 -13.25
CA ASP A 140 -2.50 -4.45 -12.47
C ASP A 140 -1.43 -5.48 -12.88
N VAL A 141 -0.91 -6.21 -11.89
CA VAL A 141 0.07 -7.28 -12.11
C VAL A 141 -0.48 -8.57 -11.51
N ILE A 142 -0.66 -9.57 -12.35
CA ILE A 142 -1.17 -10.87 -11.92
C ILE A 142 0.00 -11.85 -11.74
N TRP A 143 0.21 -12.27 -10.50
CA TRP A 143 1.16 -13.35 -10.21
C TRP A 143 0.46 -14.71 -10.41
N ARG A 144 0.72 -15.34 -11.54
CA ARG A 144 0.22 -16.69 -11.82
C ARG A 144 1.12 -17.73 -11.15
N LYS A 145 0.58 -18.43 -10.16
CA LYS A 145 1.27 -19.55 -9.51
C LYS A 145 1.16 -20.82 -10.37
N ASN A 146 2.25 -21.59 -10.45
CA ASN A 146 2.26 -22.89 -11.14
C ASN A 146 1.77 -24.05 -10.26
N ASN A 147 1.64 -23.79 -8.96
CA ASN A 147 1.16 -24.73 -7.95
C ASN A 147 -0.09 -24.16 -7.25
N PRO A 148 -1.24 -24.11 -7.92
CA PRO A 148 -2.48 -23.67 -7.27
C PRO A 148 -2.78 -24.59 -6.09
N MET A 149 -3.28 -23.99 -5.02
CA MET A 149 -3.86 -24.76 -3.89
C MET A 149 -5.21 -25.29 -4.29
#